data_01be965a3ee74a946ba4ef868a4e12c5
#
_entry.id   01be965a3ee74a946ba4ef868a4e12c5
#
_cell.length_a   1.000
_cell.length_b   1.000
_cell.length_c   1.000
_cell.angle_alpha   90.00
_cell.angle_beta   90.00
_cell.angle_gamma   90.00
#
_symmetry.space_group_name_H-M   'P 1'
#
loop_
_entity.id
_entity.type
_entity.pdbx_description
1 polymer ?
#
loop_
_entity_poly.entity_id
_entity_poly.type
_entity_poly.pdbx_seq_one_letter_code
_entity_poly.pdbx_strand_id
1 'polypeptide(L)'
;MDTLTGTTKKHWRLVFLDGLRMHGMVTQAALEAGIHRDTAYFERQRDPEFAQEWAEALDRGVDMLEDVAKKRAFEGDTTLLIFLLKAHRPAKYRETIRTVTLNLGPDDLKDLSDDELDRLDAQLKATH
;
A
#
# COMPACT_ATOMS: atom_id res chain seq x y z
N MET A 1 -7.51 7.75 -39.49
CA MET A 1 -6.32 8.16 -38.75
C MET A 1 -6.64 8.73 -37.39
N ASP A 2 -7.64 9.56 -37.29
CA ASP A 2 -8.07 10.10 -36.00
C ASP A 2 -8.51 8.99 -35.05
N THR A 3 -9.10 7.94 -35.58
CA THR A 3 -9.53 6.78 -34.82
C THR A 3 -8.34 6.08 -34.16
N LEU A 4 -7.23 5.96 -34.88
CA LEU A 4 -6.02 5.32 -34.36
C LEU A 4 -5.38 6.17 -33.26
N THR A 5 -5.35 7.48 -33.43
CA THR A 5 -4.81 8.39 -32.42
C THR A 5 -5.66 8.35 -31.16
N GLY A 6 -6.99 8.38 -31.31
CA GLY A 6 -7.92 8.27 -30.18
C GLY A 6 -7.80 6.93 -29.48
N THR A 7 -7.68 5.84 -30.25
CA THR A 7 -7.51 4.50 -29.71
C THR A 7 -6.19 4.39 -28.93
N THR A 8 -5.10 4.96 -29.43
CA THR A 8 -3.81 4.97 -28.78
C THR A 8 -3.88 5.69 -27.43
N LYS A 9 -4.55 6.86 -27.38
CA LYS A 9 -4.76 7.60 -26.13
C LYS A 9 -5.56 6.80 -25.12
N LYS A 10 -6.62 6.16 -25.58
CA LYS A 10 -7.45 5.30 -24.71
C LYS A 10 -6.69 4.05 -24.30
N HIS A 11 -5.81 3.56 -25.16
CA HIS A 11 -5.05 2.36 -24.87
C HIS A 11 -4.11 2.53 -23.66
N TRP A 12 -3.42 3.65 -23.56
CA TRP A 12 -2.56 3.87 -22.39
C TRP A 12 -3.37 3.92 -21.10
N ARG A 13 -4.57 4.49 -21.15
CA ARG A 13 -5.46 4.52 -19.98
C ARG A 13 -5.84 3.12 -19.52
N LEU A 14 -6.15 2.24 -20.45
CA LEU A 14 -6.49 0.86 -20.14
C LEU A 14 -5.31 0.13 -19.48
N VAL A 15 -4.12 0.26 -20.04
CA VAL A 15 -2.90 -0.35 -19.48
C VAL A 15 -2.61 0.21 -18.10
N PHE A 16 -2.75 1.53 -17.94
CA PHE A 16 -2.53 2.21 -16.67
C PHE A 16 -3.50 1.69 -15.59
N LEU A 17 -4.79 1.63 -15.93
CA LEU A 17 -5.81 1.16 -14.99
C LEU A 17 -5.62 -0.32 -14.64
N ASP A 18 -5.24 -1.13 -15.61
CA ASP A 18 -4.93 -2.54 -15.36
C ASP A 18 -3.77 -2.68 -14.39
N GLY A 19 -2.73 -1.86 -14.55
CA GLY A 19 -1.61 -1.83 -13.62
C GLY A 19 -2.04 -1.46 -12.20
N LEU A 20 -2.91 -0.45 -12.07
CA LEU A 20 -3.44 -0.06 -10.76
C LEU A 20 -4.22 -1.20 -10.11
N ARG A 21 -5.01 -1.94 -10.88
CA ARG A 21 -5.77 -3.08 -10.36
C ARG A 21 -4.84 -4.21 -9.89
N MET A 22 -3.69 -4.33 -10.54
CA MET A 22 -2.74 -5.40 -10.22
C MET A 22 -1.91 -5.13 -8.98
N HIS A 23 -1.39 -3.92 -8.83
CA HIS A 23 -0.41 -3.61 -7.78
C HIS A 23 -0.64 -2.29 -7.04
N GLY A 24 -1.54 -1.44 -7.51
CA GLY A 24 -1.87 -0.19 -6.83
C GLY A 24 -0.76 0.84 -6.80
N MET A 25 0.26 0.74 -7.66
CA MET A 25 1.38 1.65 -7.69
C MET A 25 1.30 2.56 -8.92
N VAL A 26 1.06 3.86 -8.69
CA VAL A 26 0.83 4.83 -9.76
C VAL A 26 2.04 4.96 -10.68
N THR A 27 3.23 5.11 -10.13
CA THR A 27 4.45 5.29 -10.92
C THR A 27 4.72 4.07 -11.78
N GLN A 28 4.56 2.87 -11.23
CA GLN A 28 4.76 1.63 -11.96
C GLN A 28 3.72 1.46 -13.07
N ALA A 29 2.47 1.76 -12.78
CA ALA A 29 1.38 1.68 -13.75
C ALA A 29 1.61 2.65 -14.93
N ALA A 30 2.11 3.86 -14.64
CA ALA A 30 2.44 4.84 -15.66
C ALA A 30 3.60 4.33 -16.55
N LEU A 31 4.61 3.75 -15.92
CA LEU A 31 5.74 3.18 -16.64
C LEU A 31 5.29 2.06 -17.59
N GLU A 32 4.44 1.17 -17.09
CA GLU A 32 3.87 0.08 -17.91
C GLU A 32 3.04 0.60 -19.07
N ALA A 33 2.35 1.72 -18.87
CA ALA A 33 1.53 2.35 -19.91
C ALA A 33 2.35 3.21 -20.87
N GLY A 34 3.65 3.38 -20.61
CA GLY A 34 4.53 4.18 -21.46
C GLY A 34 4.30 5.69 -21.36
N ILE A 35 3.82 6.16 -20.22
CA ILE A 35 3.58 7.59 -19.96
C ILE A 35 4.28 8.02 -18.68
N HIS A 36 4.41 9.33 -18.51
CA HIS A 36 4.87 9.91 -17.25
C HIS A 36 3.69 9.98 -16.28
N ARG A 37 3.97 9.78 -14.98
CA ARG A 37 2.93 9.83 -13.96
C ARG A 37 2.18 11.16 -13.96
N ASP A 38 2.86 12.27 -14.28
CA ASP A 38 2.22 13.58 -14.33
C ASP A 38 1.13 13.65 -15.39
N THR A 39 1.31 12.94 -16.50
CA THR A 39 0.31 12.83 -17.55
C THR A 39 -0.96 12.14 -17.00
N ALA A 40 -0.77 11.09 -16.22
CA ALA A 40 -1.89 10.39 -15.61
C ALA A 40 -2.65 11.28 -14.62
N TYR A 41 -1.94 12.00 -13.76
CA TYR A 41 -2.57 12.92 -12.81
C TYR A 41 -3.29 14.07 -13.51
N PHE A 42 -2.71 14.60 -14.58
CA PHE A 42 -3.33 15.65 -15.37
C PHE A 42 -4.66 15.18 -15.96
N GLU A 43 -4.67 13.99 -16.56
CA GLU A 43 -5.89 13.42 -17.13
C GLU A 43 -6.95 13.13 -16.05
N ARG A 44 -6.52 12.71 -14.87
CA ARG A 44 -7.43 12.48 -13.75
C ARG A 44 -8.15 13.78 -13.35
N GLN A 45 -7.44 14.92 -13.36
CA GLN A 45 -8.03 16.21 -13.01
C GLN A 45 -9.01 16.70 -14.07
N ARG A 46 -8.75 16.37 -15.34
CA ARG A 46 -9.58 16.81 -16.45
C ARG A 46 -10.83 15.96 -16.67
N ASP A 47 -10.75 14.68 -16.37
CA ASP A 47 -11.76 13.70 -16.73
C ASP A 47 -12.32 13.02 -15.48
N PRO A 48 -13.54 13.40 -15.04
CA PRO A 48 -14.14 12.80 -13.85
C PRO A 48 -14.39 11.29 -13.99
N GLU A 49 -14.69 10.81 -15.20
CA GLU A 49 -14.86 9.37 -15.42
C GLU A 49 -13.56 8.62 -15.18
N PHE A 50 -12.47 9.15 -15.71
CA PHE A 50 -11.16 8.54 -15.51
C PHE A 50 -10.76 8.57 -14.04
N ALA A 51 -11.09 9.66 -13.34
CA ALA A 51 -10.83 9.78 -11.90
C ALA A 51 -11.57 8.69 -11.12
N GLN A 52 -12.81 8.39 -11.50
CA GLN A 52 -13.58 7.34 -10.85
C GLN A 52 -13.02 5.95 -11.15
N GLU A 53 -12.70 5.69 -12.40
CA GLU A 53 -12.07 4.42 -12.79
C GLU A 53 -10.74 4.21 -12.08
N TRP A 54 -9.98 5.28 -11.93
CA TRP A 54 -8.70 5.28 -11.19
C TRP A 54 -8.93 4.88 -9.73
N ALA A 55 -9.89 5.53 -9.06
CA ALA A 55 -10.18 5.25 -7.66
C ALA A 55 -10.59 3.79 -7.46
N GLU A 56 -11.43 3.26 -8.32
CA GLU A 56 -11.87 1.86 -8.27
C GLU A 56 -10.71 0.89 -8.51
N ALA A 57 -9.88 1.19 -9.52
CA ALA A 57 -8.72 0.36 -9.85
C ALA A 57 -7.70 0.35 -8.72
N LEU A 58 -7.42 1.54 -8.16
CA LEU A 58 -6.48 1.67 -7.06
C LEU A 58 -6.95 0.90 -5.84
N ASP A 59 -8.23 0.98 -5.53
CA ASP A 59 -8.83 0.27 -4.39
C ASP A 59 -8.63 -1.25 -4.55
N ARG A 60 -8.83 -1.79 -5.74
CA ARG A 60 -8.58 -3.20 -6.03
C ARG A 60 -7.11 -3.56 -5.90
N GLY A 61 -6.21 -2.70 -6.38
CA GLY A 61 -4.78 -2.93 -6.28
C GLY A 61 -4.30 -2.93 -4.84
N VAL A 62 -4.84 -2.05 -4.02
CA VAL A 62 -4.53 -2.00 -2.59
C VAL A 62 -5.05 -3.26 -1.89
N ASP A 63 -6.25 -3.72 -2.23
CA ASP A 63 -6.78 -4.98 -1.69
C ASP A 63 -5.86 -6.16 -2.01
N MET A 64 -5.38 -6.24 -3.24
CA MET A 64 -4.44 -7.29 -3.66
C MET A 64 -3.14 -7.21 -2.87
N LEU A 65 -2.63 -6.00 -2.68
CA LEU A 65 -1.41 -5.78 -1.91
C LEU A 65 -1.61 -6.18 -0.44
N GLU A 66 -2.75 -5.82 0.13
CA GLU A 66 -3.09 -6.19 1.50
C GLU A 66 -3.16 -7.71 1.67
N ASP A 67 -3.72 -8.41 0.70
CA ASP A 67 -3.79 -9.88 0.72
C ASP A 67 -2.41 -10.50 0.77
N VAL A 68 -1.49 -10.00 -0.05
CA VAL A 68 -0.09 -10.47 -0.05
C VAL A 68 0.59 -10.15 1.27
N ALA A 69 0.39 -8.94 1.79
CA ALA A 69 0.99 -8.52 3.05
C ALA A 69 0.46 -9.35 4.22
N LYS A 70 -0.85 -9.62 4.25
CA LYS A 70 -1.46 -10.47 5.27
C LYS A 70 -0.90 -11.88 5.22
N LYS A 71 -0.75 -12.43 4.02
CA LYS A 71 -0.19 -13.77 3.83
C LYS A 71 1.22 -13.84 4.38
N ARG A 72 2.07 -12.87 4.06
CA ARG A 72 3.43 -12.81 4.55
C ARG A 72 3.49 -12.63 6.07
N ALA A 73 2.60 -11.81 6.61
CA ALA A 73 2.51 -11.62 8.07
C ALA A 73 2.19 -12.94 8.77
N PHE A 74 1.25 -13.71 8.24
CA PHE A 74 0.90 -15.03 8.76
C PHE A 74 2.04 -16.04 8.63
N GLU A 75 2.89 -15.86 7.63
CA GLU A 75 4.07 -16.72 7.41
C GLU A 75 5.25 -16.36 8.32
N GLY A 76 5.13 -15.30 9.11
CA GLY A 76 6.12 -14.95 10.13
C GLY A 76 6.79 -13.59 9.97
N ASP A 77 6.32 -12.74 9.07
CA ASP A 77 6.88 -11.39 8.93
C ASP A 77 6.30 -10.47 10.01
N THR A 78 7.03 -10.34 11.10
CA THR A 78 6.63 -9.54 12.26
C THR A 78 6.47 -8.07 11.91
N THR A 79 7.35 -7.53 11.08
CA THR A 79 7.28 -6.13 10.66
C THR A 79 5.99 -5.84 9.90
N LEU A 80 5.61 -6.71 8.98
CA LEU A 80 4.35 -6.59 8.26
C LEU A 80 3.15 -6.75 9.18
N LEU A 81 3.22 -7.67 10.14
CA LEU A 81 2.15 -7.87 11.10
C LEU A 81 1.88 -6.61 11.91
N ILE A 82 2.94 -6.00 12.44
CA ILE A 82 2.84 -4.76 13.21
C ILE A 82 2.28 -3.64 12.33
N PHE A 83 2.79 -3.52 11.09
CA PHE A 83 2.33 -2.51 10.14
C PHE A 83 0.84 -2.65 9.84
N LEU A 84 0.37 -3.87 9.59
CA LEU A 84 -1.03 -4.14 9.28
C LEU A 84 -1.95 -3.84 10.47
N LEU A 85 -1.53 -4.20 11.68
CA LEU A 85 -2.30 -3.90 12.88
C LEU A 85 -2.44 -2.40 13.08
N LYS A 86 -1.36 -1.64 12.86
CA LYS A 86 -1.39 -0.18 12.95
C LYS A 86 -2.30 0.44 11.90
N ALA A 87 -2.27 -0.11 10.68
CA ALA A 87 -3.06 0.41 9.57
C ALA A 87 -4.55 0.17 9.77
N HIS A 88 -4.92 -1.02 10.23
CA HIS A 88 -6.33 -1.42 10.39
C HIS A 88 -6.96 -0.94 11.68
N ARG A 89 -6.18 -0.83 12.74
CA ARG A 89 -6.67 -0.37 14.05
C ARG A 89 -5.69 0.62 14.67
N PRO A 90 -5.52 1.80 14.04
CA PRO A 90 -4.48 2.76 14.45
C PRO A 90 -4.66 3.28 15.88
N ALA A 91 -5.90 3.50 16.32
CA ALA A 91 -6.15 4.00 17.67
C ALA A 91 -5.66 3.04 18.74
N LYS A 92 -5.78 1.73 18.46
CA LYS A 92 -5.44 0.67 19.40
C LYS A 92 -3.96 0.33 19.39
N TYR A 93 -3.39 0.09 18.20
CA TYR A 93 -2.03 -0.45 18.09
C TYR A 93 -0.94 0.60 17.94
N ARG A 94 -1.23 1.73 17.33
CA ARG A 94 -0.26 2.82 17.20
C ARG A 94 0.16 3.36 18.55
N GLU A 95 -0.80 3.61 19.42
CA GLU A 95 -0.55 4.15 20.75
C GLU A 95 0.25 3.16 21.59
N THR A 96 -0.13 1.89 21.56
CA THR A 96 0.56 0.83 22.28
C THR A 96 2.00 0.66 21.82
N ILE A 97 2.22 0.63 20.52
CA ILE A 97 3.57 0.53 19.93
C ILE A 97 4.42 1.73 20.32
N ARG A 98 3.84 2.92 20.29
CA ARG A 98 4.52 4.16 20.70
C ARG A 98 4.96 4.08 22.17
N THR A 99 4.09 3.61 23.03
CA THR A 99 4.38 3.45 24.46
C THR A 99 5.53 2.48 24.67
N VAL A 100 5.51 1.34 24.00
CA VAL A 100 6.59 0.35 24.07
C VAL A 100 7.90 0.95 23.59
N THR A 101 7.88 1.67 22.48
CA THR A 101 9.06 2.34 21.92
C THR A 101 9.68 3.33 22.91
N LEU A 102 8.83 4.13 23.58
CA LEU A 102 9.29 5.10 24.57
C LEU A 102 9.91 4.42 25.79
N ASN A 103 9.38 3.26 26.21
CA ASN A 103 9.88 2.53 27.36
C ASN A 103 11.21 1.85 27.09
N LEU A 104 11.46 1.43 25.85
CA LEU A 104 12.69 0.74 25.48
C LEU A 104 13.85 1.69 25.17
N GLY A 105 13.55 2.87 24.61
CA GLY A 105 14.60 3.78 24.18
C GLY A 105 15.23 3.38 22.84
N PRO A 106 15.93 4.32 22.17
CA PRO A 106 16.45 4.10 20.83
C PRO A 106 17.50 2.99 20.71
N ASP A 107 18.38 2.85 21.70
CA ASP A 107 19.47 1.88 21.65
C ASP A 107 18.96 0.46 21.85
N ASP A 108 17.94 0.29 22.67
CA ASP A 108 17.33 -1.00 22.91
C ASP A 108 16.62 -1.53 21.67
N LEU A 109 16.06 -0.62 20.85
CA LEU A 109 15.39 -0.99 19.61
C LEU A 109 16.34 -1.49 18.54
N LYS A 110 17.56 -0.97 18.52
CA LYS A 110 18.58 -1.37 17.54
C LYS A 110 19.06 -2.80 17.73
N ASP A 111 19.05 -3.28 18.96
CA ASP A 111 19.54 -4.59 19.33
C ASP A 111 18.44 -5.64 19.46
N LEU A 112 17.21 -5.29 19.08
CA LEU A 112 16.09 -6.21 19.14
C LEU A 112 16.25 -7.35 18.14
N SER A 113 16.27 -8.57 18.66
CA SER A 113 16.22 -9.79 17.86
C SER A 113 14.77 -10.12 17.50
N ASP A 114 14.60 -11.11 16.64
CA ASP A 114 13.27 -11.60 16.27
C ASP A 114 12.50 -12.08 17.50
N ASP A 115 13.17 -12.73 18.43
CA ASP A 115 12.56 -13.21 19.68
C ASP A 115 12.06 -12.05 20.54
N GLU A 116 12.80 -10.96 20.56
CA GLU A 116 12.40 -9.77 21.31
C GLU A 116 11.25 -9.04 20.67
N LEU A 117 11.21 -9.01 19.33
CA LEU A 117 10.07 -8.49 18.57
C LEU A 117 8.83 -9.33 18.85
N ASP A 118 8.98 -10.64 18.94
CA ASP A 118 7.89 -11.56 19.30
C ASP A 118 7.35 -11.27 20.69
N ARG A 119 8.24 -10.93 21.64
CA ARG A 119 7.82 -10.54 22.99
C ARG A 119 7.03 -9.24 22.98
N LEU A 120 7.46 -8.28 22.17
CA LEU A 120 6.73 -7.02 22.03
C LEU A 120 5.35 -7.28 21.45
N ASP A 121 5.27 -8.15 20.46
CA ASP A 121 4.02 -8.55 19.85
C ASP A 121 3.10 -9.24 20.90
N ALA A 122 3.66 -10.12 21.71
CA ALA A 122 2.94 -10.76 22.79
C ALA A 122 2.44 -9.73 23.82
N GLN A 123 3.26 -8.72 24.12
CA GLN A 123 2.87 -7.63 25.01
C GLN A 123 1.72 -6.81 24.44
N LEU A 124 1.74 -6.57 23.14
CA LEU A 124 0.66 -5.88 22.46
C LEU A 124 -0.65 -6.65 22.56
N LYS A 125 -0.58 -7.97 22.47
CA LYS A 125 -1.76 -8.84 22.63
C LYS A 125 -2.24 -8.88 24.09
N ALA A 126 -1.32 -8.81 25.05
CA ALA A 126 -1.64 -8.88 26.47
C ALA A 126 -2.29 -7.59 27.00
N THR A 127 -2.08 -6.45 26.32
CA THR A 127 -2.69 -5.17 26.72
C THR A 127 -4.15 -5.05 26.32
N HIS A 128 -4.73 -6.08 25.80
CA HIS A 128 -6.13 -6.15 25.41
C HIS A 128 -6.84 -7.23 26.19
#